data_641c2cbc6e09cba00ce869afd69ea907
#
_entry.id   641c2cbc6e09cba00ce869afd69ea907
#
_cell.length_a   1.000
_cell.length_b   1.000
_cell.length_c   1.000
_cell.angle_alpha   90.00
_cell.angle_beta   90.00
_cell.angle_gamma   90.00
#
_symmetry.space_group_name_H-M   'P 1'
#
loop_
_entity.id
_entity.type
_entity.pdbx_description
1 polymer ?
#
loop_
_entity_poly.entity_id
_entity_poly.type
_entity_poly.pdbx_seq_one_letter_code
_entity_poly.pdbx_strand_id
1 'polypeptide(L)'
;LPNEGIKLHLSRMMCPAHISETIRKVKALLKDKSHPIVRVIATQLVEAGVDIDFPVVFRQESGLDSILQAAGRCNREGRNTVGTTFVFSLAAEKRIPFGAMKAANNARLNLPANSDWFDPSTMTEYFYQLYCRKNTFDDKDIKHYLYNPNELCFETASKKFRLIDDDCMNIIVNWENSMELV
;
A
#
# COMPACT_ATOMS: atom_id res chain seq x y z
N LEU A 1 -14.41 16.16 5.41
CA LEU A 1 -14.97 15.18 6.36
C LEU A 1 -15.81 15.94 7.40
N PRO A 2 -16.99 15.42 7.80
CA PRO A 2 -17.78 16.01 8.88
C PRO A 2 -16.94 16.21 10.14
N ASN A 3 -17.23 17.26 10.91
CA ASN A 3 -16.43 17.61 12.09
C ASN A 3 -16.62 16.66 13.28
N GLU A 4 -17.62 15.82 13.25
CA GLU A 4 -17.93 14.86 14.31
C GLU A 4 -17.08 13.59 14.21
N GLY A 5 -16.59 13.10 15.34
CA GLY A 5 -15.83 11.85 15.47
C GLY A 5 -14.32 12.03 15.61
N ILE A 6 -13.67 10.92 15.91
CA ILE A 6 -12.22 10.85 16.07
C ILE A 6 -11.56 10.72 14.69
N LYS A 7 -10.61 11.61 14.40
CA LYS A 7 -9.83 11.60 13.15
C LYS A 7 -8.39 11.25 13.47
N LEU A 8 -7.86 10.24 12.83
CA LEU A 8 -6.47 9.80 12.97
C LEU A 8 -5.81 9.72 11.59
N HIS A 9 -4.50 9.89 11.55
CA HIS A 9 -3.70 9.82 10.34
C HIS A 9 -2.59 8.79 10.49
N LEU A 10 -2.31 8.04 9.42
CA LEU A 10 -1.22 7.08 9.33
C LEU A 10 -0.48 7.24 8.01
N SER A 11 0.80 7.58 8.05
CA SER A 11 1.64 7.67 6.86
C SER A 11 3.10 7.32 7.16
N ARG A 12 3.86 7.02 6.09
CA ARG A 12 5.32 6.80 6.19
C ARG A 12 6.12 8.06 6.56
N MET A 13 5.49 9.23 6.59
CA MET A 13 6.11 10.47 7.05
C MET A 13 6.18 10.56 8.59
N MET A 14 5.53 9.65 9.29
CA MET A 14 5.56 9.55 10.74
C MET A 14 6.73 8.65 11.17
N CYS A 15 7.37 8.96 12.31
CA CYS A 15 8.39 8.08 12.85
C CYS A 15 7.79 6.74 13.32
N PRO A 16 8.56 5.64 13.37
CA PRO A 16 8.06 4.32 13.72
C PRO A 16 7.33 4.25 15.07
N ALA A 17 7.81 4.98 16.09
CA ALA A 17 7.17 5.05 17.39
C ALA A 17 5.77 5.66 17.29
N HIS A 18 5.62 6.79 16.59
CA HIS A 18 4.34 7.45 16.35
C HIS A 18 3.35 6.54 15.58
N ILE A 19 3.84 5.84 14.54
CA ILE A 19 3.03 4.87 13.80
C ILE A 19 2.49 3.78 14.74
N SER A 20 3.37 3.18 15.54
CA SER A 20 3.04 2.08 16.46
C SER A 20 2.01 2.53 17.51
N GLU A 21 2.17 3.71 18.06
CA GLU A 21 1.23 4.28 19.03
C GLU A 21 -0.12 4.57 18.38
N THR A 22 -0.13 5.19 17.19
CA THR A 22 -1.37 5.48 16.47
C THR A 22 -2.12 4.18 16.13
N ILE A 23 -1.42 3.12 15.69
CA ILE A 23 -2.02 1.81 15.43
C ILE A 23 -2.64 1.24 16.72
N ARG A 24 -1.93 1.31 17.85
CA ARG A 24 -2.43 0.86 19.14
C ARG A 24 -3.70 1.61 19.56
N LYS A 25 -3.72 2.94 19.37
CA LYS A 25 -4.88 3.80 19.63
C LYS A 25 -6.07 3.44 18.74
N VAL A 26 -5.83 3.26 17.42
CA VAL A 26 -6.88 2.82 16.49
C VAL A 26 -7.48 1.49 16.93
N LYS A 27 -6.64 0.50 17.26
CA LYS A 27 -7.10 -0.83 17.71
C LYS A 27 -7.96 -0.75 18.98
N ALA A 28 -7.57 0.08 19.93
CA ALA A 28 -8.33 0.29 21.16
C ALA A 28 -9.70 0.92 20.87
N LEU A 29 -9.73 1.97 20.05
CA LEU A 29 -10.96 2.64 19.66
C LEU A 29 -11.92 1.74 18.86
N LEU A 30 -11.41 0.88 18.00
CA LEU A 30 -12.25 -0.04 17.22
C LEU A 30 -12.85 -1.19 18.07
N LYS A 31 -12.23 -1.51 19.21
CA LYS A 31 -12.79 -2.48 20.15
C LYS A 31 -13.89 -1.92 21.04
N ASP A 32 -13.82 -0.64 21.35
CA ASP A 32 -14.78 0.04 22.20
C ASP A 32 -15.89 0.68 21.36
N LYS A 33 -17.09 0.11 21.44
CA LYS A 33 -18.26 0.57 20.69
C LYS A 33 -18.92 1.82 21.29
N SER A 34 -18.45 2.31 22.44
CA SER A 34 -19.00 3.50 23.11
C SER A 34 -18.50 4.81 22.49
N HIS A 35 -17.49 4.74 21.63
CA HIS A 35 -16.86 5.91 21.02
C HIS A 35 -17.62 6.46 19.81
N PRO A 36 -17.49 7.78 19.53
CA PRO A 36 -17.97 8.36 18.29
C PRO A 36 -17.27 7.74 17.08
N ILE A 37 -17.78 8.00 15.90
CA ILE A 37 -17.23 7.46 14.64
C ILE A 37 -15.73 7.71 14.55
N VAL A 38 -14.95 6.64 14.35
CA VAL A 38 -13.50 6.69 14.15
C VAL A 38 -13.20 6.71 12.65
N ARG A 39 -12.47 7.72 12.21
CA ARG A 39 -12.01 7.85 10.83
C ARG A 39 -10.49 7.84 10.79
N VAL A 40 -9.92 6.94 10.01
CA VAL A 40 -8.47 6.87 9.80
C VAL A 40 -8.18 7.22 8.35
N ILE A 41 -7.35 8.23 8.14
CA ILE A 41 -6.81 8.56 6.83
C ILE A 41 -5.40 7.99 6.77
N ALA A 42 -5.17 7.08 5.84
CA ALA A 42 -3.89 6.40 5.74
C ALA A 42 -3.35 6.43 4.30
N THR A 43 -2.03 6.42 4.19
CA THR A 43 -1.36 6.08 2.94
C THR A 43 -1.34 4.56 2.74
N GLN A 44 -0.61 4.06 1.75
CA GLN A 44 -0.43 2.61 1.51
C GLN A 44 0.18 1.84 2.69
N LEU A 45 0.60 2.54 3.76
CA LEU A 45 1.15 1.93 4.97
C LEU A 45 0.25 0.84 5.57
N VAL A 46 -1.07 1.00 5.46
CA VAL A 46 -2.05 0.06 6.03
C VAL A 46 -2.36 -1.14 5.12
N GLU A 47 -1.91 -1.12 3.87
CA GLU A 47 -2.16 -2.22 2.92
C GLU A 47 -1.40 -3.49 3.33
N ALA A 48 -0.17 -3.35 3.86
CA ALA A 48 0.64 -4.46 4.32
C ALA A 48 1.16 -4.26 5.75
N GLY A 49 1.26 -5.34 6.51
CA GLY A 49 1.92 -5.35 7.83
C GLY A 49 1.13 -4.75 8.99
N VAL A 50 -0.05 -4.17 8.76
CA VAL A 50 -0.88 -3.59 9.81
C VAL A 50 -2.14 -4.43 10.00
N ASP A 51 -2.34 -4.91 11.22
CA ASP A 51 -3.50 -5.70 11.59
C ASP A 51 -4.59 -4.79 12.18
N ILE A 52 -5.46 -4.28 11.31
CA ILE A 52 -6.59 -3.41 11.64
C ILE A 52 -7.83 -3.95 10.93
N ASP A 53 -8.98 -3.89 11.60
CA ASP A 53 -10.27 -4.33 11.08
C ASP A 53 -11.28 -3.19 11.12
N PHE A 54 -11.71 -2.73 9.95
CA PHE A 54 -12.72 -1.69 9.82
C PHE A 54 -14.04 -2.25 9.27
N PRO A 55 -15.19 -1.75 9.71
CA PRO A 55 -16.47 -2.15 9.14
C PRO A 55 -16.67 -1.63 7.70
N VAL A 56 -16.03 -0.51 7.36
CA VAL A 56 -16.12 0.13 6.04
C VAL A 56 -14.76 0.69 5.66
N VAL A 57 -14.35 0.48 4.42
CA VAL A 57 -13.11 1.00 3.85
C VAL A 57 -13.41 1.84 2.62
N PHE A 58 -12.75 2.98 2.49
CA PHE A 58 -12.75 3.82 1.30
C PHE A 58 -11.35 3.78 0.67
N ARG A 59 -11.26 3.38 -0.59
CA ARG A 59 -9.98 3.28 -1.31
C ARG A 59 -10.03 4.15 -2.55
N GLN A 60 -9.06 5.05 -2.70
CA GLN A 60 -8.86 5.72 -3.96
C GLN A 60 -8.52 4.71 -5.05
N GLU A 61 -9.02 4.91 -6.26
CA GLU A 61 -8.71 4.06 -7.40
C GLU A 61 -7.20 3.86 -7.58
N SER A 62 -6.80 2.62 -7.88
CA SER A 62 -5.42 2.20 -8.01
C SER A 62 -5.35 0.83 -8.73
N GLY A 63 -4.23 0.14 -8.68
CA GLY A 63 -4.14 -1.24 -9.14
C GLY A 63 -5.06 -2.17 -8.35
N LEU A 64 -5.51 -3.26 -8.98
CA LEU A 64 -6.42 -4.22 -8.37
C LEU A 64 -5.84 -4.85 -7.11
N ASP A 65 -4.54 -5.17 -7.12
CA ASP A 65 -3.79 -5.69 -5.98
C ASP A 65 -3.89 -4.79 -4.75
N SER A 66 -3.69 -3.49 -4.94
CA SER A 66 -3.77 -2.50 -3.87
C SER A 66 -5.21 -2.30 -3.35
N ILE A 67 -6.20 -2.35 -4.24
CA ILE A 67 -7.62 -2.29 -3.85
C ILE A 67 -7.99 -3.51 -3.00
N LEU A 68 -7.58 -4.72 -3.41
CA LEU A 68 -7.87 -5.95 -2.66
C LEU A 68 -7.11 -6.01 -1.33
N GLN A 69 -5.89 -5.48 -1.24
CA GLN A 69 -5.18 -5.35 0.03
C GLN A 69 -5.90 -4.42 1.01
N ALA A 70 -6.44 -3.31 0.51
CA ALA A 70 -7.26 -2.41 1.32
C ALA A 70 -8.60 -3.07 1.71
N ALA A 71 -9.25 -3.77 0.80
CA ALA A 71 -10.48 -4.54 1.07
C ALA A 71 -10.24 -5.62 2.13
N GLY A 72 -9.07 -6.25 2.16
CA GLY A 72 -8.65 -7.18 3.21
C GLY A 72 -8.50 -6.57 4.61
N ARG A 73 -8.72 -5.26 4.77
CA ARG A 73 -8.85 -4.56 6.07
C ARG A 73 -10.30 -4.26 6.43
N CYS A 74 -11.23 -4.64 5.57
CA CYS A 74 -12.66 -4.46 5.77
C CYS A 74 -13.28 -5.77 6.26
N ASN A 75 -13.90 -5.73 7.46
CA ASN A 75 -14.50 -6.90 8.09
C ASN A 75 -13.57 -8.13 8.13
N ARG A 76 -12.30 -7.89 8.36
CA ARG A 76 -11.24 -8.90 8.33
C ARG A 76 -11.47 -10.03 9.32
N GLU A 77 -12.01 -9.69 10.49
CA GLU A 77 -12.31 -10.67 11.55
C GLU A 77 -13.69 -11.31 11.38
N GLY A 78 -14.43 -11.01 10.32
CA GLY A 78 -15.75 -11.59 10.05
C GLY A 78 -16.82 -11.23 11.08
N ARG A 79 -16.69 -10.08 11.74
CA ARG A 79 -17.64 -9.65 12.79
C ARG A 79 -18.99 -9.21 12.24
N ASN A 80 -19.03 -8.77 11.00
CA ASN A 80 -20.23 -8.39 10.27
C ASN A 80 -20.53 -9.43 9.19
N THR A 81 -21.77 -9.52 8.78
CA THR A 81 -22.17 -10.42 7.69
C THR A 81 -21.47 -10.06 6.38
N VAL A 82 -21.30 -8.75 6.12
CA VAL A 82 -20.66 -8.21 4.91
C VAL A 82 -19.77 -7.04 5.29
N GLY A 83 -18.56 -6.99 4.73
CA GLY A 83 -17.71 -5.80 4.72
C GLY A 83 -17.93 -5.01 3.43
N THR A 84 -17.92 -3.68 3.50
CA THR A 84 -18.11 -2.82 2.34
C THR A 84 -16.88 -1.97 2.08
N THR A 85 -16.31 -2.14 0.90
CA THR A 85 -15.20 -1.31 0.41
C THR A 85 -15.67 -0.45 -0.74
N PHE A 86 -15.55 0.86 -0.60
CA PHE A 86 -15.88 1.84 -1.63
C PHE A 86 -14.62 2.25 -2.37
N VAL A 87 -14.60 2.07 -3.69
CA VAL A 87 -13.54 2.60 -4.56
C VAL A 87 -14.03 3.93 -5.14
N PHE A 88 -13.21 4.98 -5.03
CA PHE A 88 -13.56 6.32 -5.49
C PHE A 88 -12.45 6.96 -6.31
N SER A 89 -12.82 7.84 -7.22
CA SER A 89 -11.89 8.66 -8.00
C SER A 89 -11.82 10.07 -7.42
N LEU A 90 -10.62 10.65 -7.40
CA LEU A 90 -10.45 12.06 -7.12
C LEU A 90 -10.69 12.89 -8.37
N ALA A 91 -11.10 14.15 -8.21
CA ALA A 91 -11.26 15.09 -9.31
C ALA A 91 -9.97 15.19 -10.15
N ALA A 92 -10.10 15.54 -11.43
CA ALA A 92 -9.04 15.48 -12.45
C ALA A 92 -7.72 16.17 -12.07
N GLU A 93 -7.75 17.15 -11.18
CA GLU A 93 -6.58 17.89 -10.69
C GLU A 93 -5.67 17.07 -9.77
N LYS A 94 -6.19 16.01 -9.15
CA LYS A 94 -5.46 15.14 -8.22
C LYS A 94 -5.31 13.73 -8.81
N ARG A 95 -4.60 13.64 -9.91
CA ARG A 95 -4.42 12.39 -10.67
C ARG A 95 -3.52 11.41 -9.92
N ILE A 96 -3.69 10.13 -10.26
CA ILE A 96 -2.79 9.06 -9.84
C ILE A 96 -1.36 9.41 -10.30
N PRO A 97 -0.35 9.32 -9.44
CA PRO A 97 1.05 9.58 -9.81
C PRO A 97 1.51 8.75 -11.01
N PHE A 98 2.38 9.33 -11.83
CA PHE A 98 3.00 8.61 -12.95
C PHE A 98 3.84 7.42 -12.45
N GLY A 99 4.16 6.49 -13.35
CA GLY A 99 4.96 5.32 -13.05
C GLY A 99 4.14 4.08 -12.69
N ALA A 100 4.63 3.28 -11.75
CA ALA A 100 4.06 1.98 -11.41
C ALA A 100 2.58 2.05 -10.98
N MET A 101 2.19 3.06 -10.21
CA MET A 101 0.80 3.23 -9.76
C MET A 101 -0.16 3.48 -10.93
N LYS A 102 0.25 4.30 -11.91
CA LYS A 102 -0.55 4.55 -13.11
C LYS A 102 -0.63 3.31 -13.99
N ALA A 103 0.47 2.58 -14.16
CA ALA A 103 0.49 1.33 -14.91
C ALA A 103 -0.45 0.29 -14.29
N ALA A 104 -0.42 0.13 -12.97
CA ALA A 104 -1.29 -0.76 -12.23
C ALA A 104 -2.77 -0.38 -12.36
N ASN A 105 -3.10 0.92 -12.25
CA ASN A 105 -4.46 1.38 -12.46
C ASN A 105 -4.95 1.15 -13.90
N ASN A 106 -4.10 1.40 -14.89
CA ASN A 106 -4.43 1.14 -16.30
C ASN A 106 -4.64 -0.36 -16.57
N ALA A 107 -3.84 -1.24 -15.96
CA ALA A 107 -4.04 -2.68 -16.06
C ALA A 107 -5.41 -3.08 -15.51
N ARG A 108 -5.82 -2.53 -14.37
CA ARG A 108 -7.16 -2.74 -13.80
C ARG A 108 -8.28 -2.24 -14.74
N LEU A 109 -8.12 -1.06 -15.31
CA LEU A 109 -9.13 -0.47 -16.23
C LEU A 109 -9.29 -1.25 -17.54
N ASN A 110 -8.31 -2.08 -17.91
CA ASN A 110 -8.41 -2.96 -19.08
C ASN A 110 -9.10 -4.30 -18.81
N LEU A 111 -9.40 -4.60 -17.55
CA LEU A 111 -10.20 -5.78 -17.22
C LEU A 111 -11.62 -5.63 -17.74
N PRO A 112 -12.30 -6.74 -18.10
CA PRO A 112 -13.70 -6.70 -18.49
C PRO A 112 -14.56 -6.04 -17.39
N ALA A 113 -15.55 -5.24 -17.81
CA ALA A 113 -16.36 -4.44 -16.87
C ALA A 113 -17.10 -5.26 -15.80
N ASN A 114 -17.43 -6.51 -16.11
CA ASN A 114 -18.17 -7.40 -15.20
C ASN A 114 -17.27 -8.42 -14.49
N SER A 115 -15.95 -8.21 -14.48
CA SER A 115 -15.03 -9.12 -13.79
C SER A 115 -15.28 -9.14 -12.28
N ASP A 116 -15.36 -10.31 -11.71
CA ASP A 116 -15.30 -10.48 -10.25
C ASP A 116 -13.86 -10.26 -9.80
N TRP A 117 -13.63 -9.20 -9.04
CA TRP A 117 -12.29 -8.83 -8.56
C TRP A 117 -11.72 -9.80 -7.53
N PHE A 118 -12.55 -10.63 -6.93
CA PHE A 118 -12.12 -11.68 -5.98
C PHE A 118 -11.82 -13.02 -6.66
N ASP A 119 -12.13 -13.14 -7.95
CA ASP A 119 -11.81 -14.35 -8.71
C ASP A 119 -10.30 -14.41 -9.01
N PRO A 120 -9.61 -15.53 -8.69
CA PRO A 120 -8.19 -15.72 -9.01
C PRO A 120 -7.86 -15.56 -10.50
N SER A 121 -8.78 -15.89 -11.40
CA SER A 121 -8.60 -15.70 -12.84
C SER A 121 -8.51 -14.22 -13.22
N THR A 122 -9.30 -13.37 -12.58
CA THR A 122 -9.24 -11.91 -12.76
C THR A 122 -7.90 -11.35 -12.30
N MET A 123 -7.35 -11.86 -11.19
CA MET A 123 -6.01 -11.47 -10.72
C MET A 123 -4.92 -11.92 -11.70
N THR A 124 -5.04 -13.11 -12.28
CA THR A 124 -4.10 -13.60 -13.30
C THR A 124 -4.12 -12.68 -14.52
N GLU A 125 -5.31 -12.34 -15.02
CA GLU A 125 -5.46 -11.43 -16.15
C GLU A 125 -4.94 -10.03 -15.83
N TYR A 126 -5.21 -9.51 -14.62
CA TYR A 126 -4.68 -8.24 -14.16
C TYR A 126 -3.16 -8.19 -14.21
N PHE A 127 -2.48 -9.20 -13.65
CA PHE A 127 -1.01 -9.26 -13.67
C PHE A 127 -0.46 -9.49 -15.07
N TYR A 128 -1.17 -10.25 -15.90
CA TYR A 128 -0.82 -10.37 -17.31
C TYR A 128 -0.84 -9.00 -18.00
N GLN A 129 -1.92 -8.21 -17.85
CA GLN A 129 -2.02 -6.86 -18.40
C GLN A 129 -0.95 -5.91 -17.84
N LEU A 130 -0.61 -6.04 -16.55
CA LEU A 130 0.40 -5.21 -15.89
C LEU A 130 1.81 -5.50 -16.42
N TYR A 131 2.14 -6.77 -16.62
CA TYR A 131 3.49 -7.20 -16.97
C TYR A 131 3.75 -7.30 -18.47
N CYS A 132 2.77 -7.67 -19.29
CA CYS A 132 2.94 -7.76 -20.73
C CYS A 132 3.25 -6.43 -21.43
N ARG A 133 3.02 -5.32 -20.75
CA ARG A 133 3.35 -3.97 -21.25
C ARG A 133 4.76 -3.51 -20.90
N LYS A 134 5.52 -4.28 -20.13
CA LYS A 134 6.91 -3.98 -19.85
C LYS A 134 7.79 -4.52 -20.96
N ASN A 135 8.63 -3.66 -21.52
CA ASN A 135 9.59 -4.05 -22.55
C ASN A 135 10.69 -4.95 -22.00
N THR A 136 11.00 -4.82 -20.72
CA THR A 136 12.00 -5.64 -20.03
C THR A 136 11.67 -5.74 -18.54
N PHE A 137 12.08 -6.85 -17.91
CA PHE A 137 12.06 -7.05 -16.46
C PHE A 137 13.46 -6.84 -15.86
N ASP A 138 14.44 -6.45 -16.67
CA ASP A 138 15.84 -6.25 -16.29
C ASP A 138 16.32 -4.85 -16.69
N ASP A 139 15.65 -3.83 -16.17
CA ASP A 139 15.94 -2.42 -16.50
C ASP A 139 17.37 -1.98 -16.10
N LYS A 140 17.99 -2.68 -15.16
CA LYS A 140 19.36 -2.43 -14.66
C LYS A 140 20.41 -3.34 -15.31
N ASP A 141 19.98 -4.16 -16.28
CA ASP A 141 20.82 -5.12 -17.00
C ASP A 141 21.58 -6.10 -16.08
N ILE A 142 20.88 -6.56 -15.03
CA ILE A 142 21.47 -7.45 -14.01
C ILE A 142 21.89 -8.78 -14.61
N LYS A 143 21.11 -9.31 -15.56
CA LYS A 143 21.40 -10.59 -16.22
C LYS A 143 22.75 -10.56 -16.94
N HIS A 144 23.10 -9.44 -17.56
CA HIS A 144 24.39 -9.28 -18.21
C HIS A 144 25.56 -9.50 -17.24
N TYR A 145 25.46 -8.94 -16.02
CA TYR A 145 26.50 -9.08 -15.00
C TYR A 145 26.57 -10.45 -14.35
N LEU A 146 25.46 -11.20 -14.32
CA LEU A 146 25.39 -12.52 -13.71
C LEU A 146 25.76 -13.65 -14.68
N TYR A 147 25.46 -13.49 -15.97
CA TYR A 147 25.57 -14.55 -16.97
C TYR A 147 26.60 -14.26 -18.08
N ASN A 148 27.45 -13.25 -17.93
CA ASN A 148 28.53 -12.98 -18.88
C ASN A 148 29.59 -14.09 -18.75
N PRO A 149 29.85 -14.89 -19.81
CA PRO A 149 30.81 -15.99 -19.74
C PRO A 149 32.25 -15.55 -19.59
N ASN A 150 32.54 -14.31 -19.93
CA ASN A 150 33.93 -13.76 -19.92
C ASN A 150 34.25 -13.01 -18.64
N GLU A 151 33.26 -12.60 -17.85
CA GLU A 151 33.45 -11.74 -16.71
C GLU A 151 32.33 -11.95 -15.67
N LEU A 152 32.66 -12.49 -14.51
CA LEU A 152 31.75 -12.65 -13.41
C LEU A 152 31.73 -11.38 -12.55
N CYS A 153 30.73 -10.52 -12.78
CA CYS A 153 30.63 -9.21 -12.14
C CYS A 153 29.60 -9.22 -11.00
N PHE A 154 29.68 -10.18 -10.09
CA PHE A 154 28.71 -10.32 -8.98
C PHE A 154 28.64 -9.09 -8.09
N GLU A 155 29.78 -8.44 -7.83
CA GLU A 155 29.80 -7.21 -7.02
C GLU A 155 29.04 -6.08 -7.71
N THR A 156 29.22 -5.91 -9.02
CA THR A 156 28.49 -4.91 -9.82
C THR A 156 27.01 -5.22 -9.87
N ALA A 157 26.65 -6.51 -10.08
CA ALA A 157 25.26 -6.96 -10.04
C ALA A 157 24.61 -6.66 -8.68
N SER A 158 25.29 -6.96 -7.57
CA SER A 158 24.82 -6.69 -6.21
C SER A 158 24.63 -5.19 -5.93
N LYS A 159 25.55 -4.34 -6.39
CA LYS A 159 25.43 -2.88 -6.24
C LYS A 159 24.28 -2.29 -7.06
N LYS A 160 24.04 -2.84 -8.25
CA LYS A 160 22.93 -2.41 -9.12
C LYS A 160 21.58 -2.99 -8.72
N PHE A 161 21.57 -4.22 -8.22
CA PHE A 161 20.35 -4.87 -7.73
C PHE A 161 19.99 -4.34 -6.35
N ARG A 162 19.08 -3.39 -6.30
CA ARG A 162 18.47 -2.91 -5.06
C ARG A 162 16.97 -3.17 -5.14
N LEU A 163 16.46 -3.99 -4.23
CA LEU A 163 15.02 -4.22 -4.08
C LEU A 163 14.31 -2.96 -3.56
N ILE A 164 15.02 -2.22 -2.70
CA ILE A 164 14.62 -0.92 -2.18
C ILE A 164 15.77 0.01 -2.49
N ASP A 165 15.53 1.07 -3.27
CA ASP A 165 16.51 2.12 -3.50
C ASP A 165 16.58 2.98 -2.22
N ASP A 166 17.56 2.69 -1.39
CA ASP A 166 17.72 3.25 -0.05
C ASP A 166 18.85 4.28 -0.06
N ASP A 167 18.61 5.44 -0.65
CA ASP A 167 19.42 6.64 -0.46
C ASP A 167 18.83 7.49 0.68
N CYS A 168 18.48 6.83 1.79
CA CYS A 168 17.85 7.48 2.93
C CYS A 168 18.90 7.88 3.97
N MET A 169 18.81 9.10 4.46
CA MET A 169 19.51 9.55 5.65
C MET A 169 18.61 9.30 6.85
N ASN A 170 19.14 8.61 7.86
CA ASN A 170 18.43 8.43 9.13
C ASN A 170 18.37 9.76 9.89
N ILE A 171 17.18 10.23 10.16
CA ILE A 171 16.94 11.45 10.94
C ILE A 171 16.35 11.01 12.29
N ILE A 172 16.99 11.42 13.38
CA ILE A 172 16.46 11.26 14.72
C ILE A 172 15.39 12.32 14.92
N VAL A 173 14.17 11.88 15.20
CA VAL A 173 13.01 12.77 15.43
C VAL A 173 12.68 12.74 16.91
N ASN A 174 12.58 13.93 17.53
CA ASN A 174 12.08 14.05 18.88
C ASN A 174 10.57 13.74 18.91
N TRP A 175 10.22 12.59 19.46
CA TRP A 175 8.85 12.14 19.65
C TRP A 175 8.66 11.69 21.10
N GLU A 176 7.79 12.41 21.84
CA GLU A 176 7.58 12.16 23.28
C GLU A 176 8.90 12.08 24.06
N ASN A 177 9.16 10.98 24.76
CA ASN A 177 10.36 10.75 25.57
C ASN A 177 11.53 10.18 24.76
N SER A 178 11.52 10.26 23.43
CA SER A 178 12.58 9.65 22.60
C SER A 178 13.98 10.25 22.86
N MET A 179 14.06 11.47 23.38
CA MET A 179 15.33 12.09 23.78
C MET A 179 15.94 11.51 25.06
N GLU A 180 15.17 10.75 25.84
CA GLU A 180 15.69 10.04 27.03
C GLU A 180 16.38 8.71 26.64
N LEU A 181 16.23 8.28 25.37
CA LEU A 181 16.76 7.04 24.84
C LEU A 181 18.07 7.23 24.03
N VAL A 182 18.52 8.46 23.83
CA VAL A 182 19.74 8.84 23.16
C VAL A 182 20.77 9.34 24.17
#